data_c4c236549512a19788ef34ffafd33372
#
_entry.id   c4c236549512a19788ef34ffafd33372
#
_cell.length_a   1.000
_cell.length_b   1.000
_cell.length_c   1.000
_cell.angle_alpha   90.00
_cell.angle_beta   90.00
_cell.angle_gamma   90.00
#
_symmetry.space_group_name_H-M   'P 1'
#
loop_
_entity.id
_entity.type
_entity.pdbx_description
1 polymer ?
#
loop_
_entity_poly.entity_id
_entity_poly.type
_entity_poly.pdbx_seq_one_letter_code
_entity_poly.pdbx_strand_id
1 'polypeptide(L)'
;MTQFMTGPRGQKLAFSKIDGAGPTVVFLGGFMSDMTGSKAIFLEDWAKARGQAFLRFDYAAHGQSEGVFTEHSVAEWAEDAAAVIAAQTNGDLILIGSSMGGWISLNLGRDMGDRLRGLILIAAAPDFTEDSMLASFTETQKQEIAENGVTYIPSDYGDPYPISNHLLTDSRRAFVMREPLEFGCPVHMIQGT
;
A
#
# COMPACT_ATOMS: atom_id res chain seq x y z
N MET A 1 10.18 -9.99 14.38
CA MET A 1 9.31 -11.20 14.49
C MET A 1 7.93 -10.80 14.01
N THR A 2 7.31 -11.59 13.11
CA THR A 2 5.96 -11.30 12.61
C THR A 2 4.94 -11.41 13.74
N GLN A 3 4.05 -10.43 13.80
CA GLN A 3 2.90 -10.37 14.70
C GLN A 3 1.63 -10.27 13.86
N PHE A 4 0.48 -10.47 14.47
CA PHE A 4 -0.82 -10.42 13.78
C PHE A 4 -1.82 -9.59 14.58
N MET A 5 -2.72 -8.92 13.86
CA MET A 5 -3.88 -8.24 14.41
C MET A 5 -5.12 -8.54 13.58
N THR A 6 -6.30 -8.30 14.13
CA THR A 6 -7.55 -8.36 13.37
C THR A 6 -7.72 -7.07 12.57
N GLY A 7 -7.90 -7.20 11.28
CA GLY A 7 -8.16 -6.09 10.36
C GLY A 7 -9.61 -5.63 10.35
N PRO A 8 -9.94 -4.57 9.59
CA PRO A 8 -11.28 -3.96 9.57
C PRO A 8 -12.40 -4.90 9.14
N ARG A 9 -12.09 -5.90 8.32
CA ARG A 9 -13.03 -6.89 7.78
C ARG A 9 -12.95 -8.25 8.49
N GLY A 10 -12.26 -8.31 9.66
CA GLY A 10 -12.13 -9.52 10.47
C GLY A 10 -10.97 -10.44 10.08
N GLN A 11 -10.28 -10.17 8.97
CA GLN A 11 -9.09 -10.91 8.51
C GLN A 11 -7.88 -10.66 9.42
N LYS A 12 -6.94 -11.61 9.47
CA LYS A 12 -5.66 -11.39 10.14
C LYS A 12 -4.72 -10.61 9.23
N LEU A 13 -4.17 -9.51 9.77
CA LEU A 13 -3.13 -8.71 9.14
C LEU A 13 -1.80 -8.93 9.84
N ALA A 14 -0.78 -9.27 9.05
CA ALA A 14 0.59 -9.50 9.51
C ALA A 14 1.36 -8.18 9.57
N PHE A 15 2.14 -7.98 10.63
CA PHE A 15 3.01 -6.81 10.76
C PHE A 15 4.30 -7.13 11.51
N SER A 16 5.29 -6.28 11.35
CA SER A 16 6.54 -6.27 12.12
C SER A 16 6.80 -4.85 12.60
N LYS A 17 7.02 -4.70 13.89
CA LYS A 17 7.26 -3.42 14.54
C LYS A 17 8.59 -3.43 15.28
N ILE A 18 9.29 -2.31 15.23
CA ILE A 18 10.45 -1.99 16.04
C ILE A 18 10.12 -0.78 16.88
N ASP A 19 10.22 -0.91 18.18
CA ASP A 19 10.13 0.23 19.08
C ASP A 19 11.44 1.04 19.01
N GLY A 20 11.32 2.36 19.07
CA GLY A 20 12.45 3.25 18.93
C GLY A 20 12.07 4.71 19.21
N ALA A 21 13.01 5.61 18.93
CA ALA A 21 12.83 7.05 19.10
C ALA A 21 12.30 7.73 17.83
N GLY A 22 11.86 8.98 17.97
CA GLY A 22 11.41 9.84 16.85
C GLY A 22 10.03 9.48 16.31
N PRO A 23 9.64 10.08 15.17
CA PRO A 23 8.42 9.69 14.47
C PRO A 23 8.52 8.23 14.02
N THR A 24 7.42 7.47 14.10
CA THR A 24 7.44 6.11 13.55
C THR A 24 7.54 6.16 12.03
N VAL A 25 8.56 5.53 11.47
CA VAL A 25 8.68 5.33 10.04
C VAL A 25 7.82 4.11 9.65
N VAL A 26 6.87 4.31 8.75
CA VAL A 26 5.95 3.27 8.27
C VAL A 26 6.24 2.98 6.80
N PHE A 27 6.54 1.72 6.48
CA PHE A 27 6.71 1.30 5.10
C PHE A 27 5.44 0.66 4.55
N LEU A 28 4.99 1.18 3.40
CA LEU A 28 3.82 0.71 2.66
C LEU A 28 4.29 0.06 1.35
N GLY A 29 4.01 -1.24 1.23
CA GLY A 29 4.44 -2.08 0.09
C GLY A 29 3.67 -1.81 -1.20
N GLY A 30 4.18 -2.34 -2.32
CA GLY A 30 3.54 -2.27 -3.63
C GLY A 30 2.53 -3.39 -3.88
N PHE A 31 1.87 -3.30 -5.03
CA PHE A 31 0.94 -4.30 -5.54
C PHE A 31 1.62 -5.67 -5.66
N MET A 32 0.97 -6.73 -5.18
CA MET A 32 1.48 -8.11 -5.18
C MET A 32 2.84 -8.28 -4.48
N SER A 33 3.24 -7.35 -3.61
CA SER A 33 4.47 -7.47 -2.82
C SER A 33 4.16 -7.68 -1.35
N ASP A 34 5.14 -8.13 -0.58
CA ASP A 34 4.99 -8.36 0.85
C ASP A 34 6.00 -7.57 1.70
N MET A 35 5.79 -7.58 3.01
CA MET A 35 6.63 -6.87 3.96
C MET A 35 8.04 -7.47 4.12
N THR A 36 8.38 -8.58 3.44
CA THR A 36 9.73 -9.18 3.44
C THR A 36 10.55 -8.76 2.21
N GLY A 37 9.97 -7.96 1.32
CA GLY A 37 10.66 -7.43 0.16
C GLY A 37 11.90 -6.59 0.51
N SER A 38 12.83 -6.48 -0.43
CA SER A 38 14.16 -5.87 -0.22
C SER A 38 14.11 -4.45 0.37
N LYS A 39 13.18 -3.61 -0.10
CA LYS A 39 13.02 -2.24 0.42
C LYS A 39 12.57 -2.23 1.89
N ALA A 40 11.61 -3.07 2.24
CA ALA A 40 11.08 -3.18 3.60
C ALA A 40 12.15 -3.64 4.58
N ILE A 41 12.92 -4.68 4.21
CA ILE A 41 14.02 -5.21 5.03
C ILE A 41 15.15 -4.19 5.16
N PHE A 42 15.56 -3.55 4.06
CA PHE A 42 16.58 -2.51 4.10
C PHE A 42 16.23 -1.37 5.05
N LEU A 43 14.98 -0.89 5.01
CA LEU A 43 14.50 0.18 5.89
C LEU A 43 14.38 -0.29 7.35
N GLU A 44 13.99 -1.54 7.57
CA GLU A 44 13.96 -2.11 8.92
C GLU A 44 15.37 -2.18 9.52
N ASP A 45 16.37 -2.63 8.77
CA ASP A 45 17.76 -2.70 9.23
C ASP A 45 18.36 -1.30 9.43
N TRP A 46 18.05 -0.36 8.55
CA TRP A 46 18.40 1.05 8.74
C TRP A 46 17.79 1.62 10.03
N ALA A 47 16.53 1.31 10.32
CA ALA A 47 15.85 1.78 11.54
C ALA A 47 16.47 1.16 12.79
N LYS A 48 16.73 -0.16 12.79
CA LYS A 48 17.42 -0.86 13.87
C LYS A 48 18.77 -0.23 14.22
N ALA A 49 19.58 0.04 13.19
CA ALA A 49 20.92 0.61 13.37
C ALA A 49 20.89 2.01 13.99
N ARG A 50 19.78 2.73 13.93
CA ARG A 50 19.57 4.09 14.45
C ARG A 50 18.72 4.18 15.71
N GLY A 51 18.16 3.07 16.16
CA GLY A 51 17.17 3.10 17.25
C GLY A 51 15.88 3.83 16.87
N GLN A 52 15.53 3.83 15.56
CA GLN A 52 14.36 4.49 15.00
C GLN A 52 13.13 3.60 15.14
N ALA A 53 11.98 4.16 15.57
CA ALA A 53 10.71 3.45 15.52
C ALA A 53 10.32 3.13 14.06
N PHE A 54 9.94 1.87 13.79
CA PHE A 54 9.64 1.41 12.44
C PHE A 54 8.49 0.41 12.42
N LEU A 55 7.66 0.49 11.38
CA LEU A 55 6.53 -0.43 11.14
C LEU A 55 6.49 -0.83 9.67
N ARG A 56 6.33 -2.11 9.40
CA ARG A 56 5.99 -2.68 8.09
C ARG A 56 4.91 -3.74 8.27
N PHE A 57 4.09 -3.95 7.26
CA PHE A 57 2.96 -4.87 7.33
C PHE A 57 2.55 -5.36 5.95
N ASP A 58 1.74 -6.43 5.94
CA ASP A 58 1.08 -6.94 4.76
C ASP A 58 -0.40 -6.52 4.78
N TYR A 59 -0.89 -5.99 3.66
CA TYR A 59 -2.32 -5.78 3.47
C TYR A 59 -3.06 -7.12 3.38
N ALA A 60 -4.38 -7.13 3.47
CA ALA A 60 -5.17 -8.32 3.18
C ALA A 60 -4.76 -8.96 1.85
N ALA A 61 -4.68 -10.29 1.83
CA ALA A 61 -4.28 -11.10 0.68
C ALA A 61 -2.85 -10.83 0.14
N HIS A 62 -1.98 -10.17 0.93
CA HIS A 62 -0.55 -10.02 0.65
C HIS A 62 0.27 -10.76 1.71
N GLY A 63 1.40 -11.33 1.30
CA GLY A 63 2.38 -11.95 2.20
C GLY A 63 1.79 -12.95 3.17
N GLN A 64 1.85 -12.63 4.48
CA GLN A 64 1.35 -13.48 5.56
C GLN A 64 -0.06 -13.07 6.07
N SER A 65 -0.67 -12.05 5.49
CA SER A 65 -2.04 -11.63 5.81
C SER A 65 -3.06 -12.54 5.12
N GLU A 66 -4.20 -12.76 5.81
CA GLU A 66 -5.30 -13.55 5.27
C GLU A 66 -6.06 -12.78 4.17
N GLY A 67 -6.76 -13.52 3.31
CA GLY A 67 -7.66 -12.97 2.28
C GLY A 67 -7.50 -13.65 0.93
N VAL A 68 -8.38 -13.31 0.01
CA VAL A 68 -8.34 -13.71 -1.39
C VAL A 68 -8.11 -12.47 -2.24
N PHE A 69 -7.05 -12.43 -3.03
CA PHE A 69 -6.57 -11.22 -3.70
C PHE A 69 -7.64 -10.56 -4.59
N THR A 70 -8.42 -11.35 -5.31
CA THR A 70 -9.49 -10.88 -6.22
C THR A 70 -10.71 -10.30 -5.48
N GLU A 71 -10.80 -10.48 -4.16
CA GLU A 71 -11.88 -9.96 -3.32
C GLU A 71 -11.52 -8.61 -2.66
N HIS A 72 -10.34 -8.04 -3.00
CA HIS A 72 -9.87 -6.81 -2.40
C HIS A 72 -9.57 -5.71 -3.44
N SER A 73 -9.55 -4.47 -2.93
CA SER A 73 -9.26 -3.25 -3.69
C SER A 73 -8.20 -2.39 -3.02
N VAL A 74 -7.67 -1.39 -3.73
CA VAL A 74 -6.72 -0.43 -3.14
C VAL A 74 -7.37 0.39 -2.03
N ALA A 75 -8.67 0.67 -2.12
CA ALA A 75 -9.40 1.37 -1.06
C ALA A 75 -9.44 0.54 0.23
N GLU A 76 -9.71 -0.76 0.12
CA GLU A 76 -9.71 -1.68 1.26
C GLU A 76 -8.30 -1.90 1.83
N TRP A 77 -7.25 -1.94 0.99
CA TRP A 77 -5.87 -1.98 1.46
C TRP A 77 -5.45 -0.68 2.16
N ALA A 78 -5.99 0.47 1.74
CA ALA A 78 -5.80 1.72 2.47
C ALA A 78 -6.48 1.69 3.85
N GLU A 79 -7.67 1.09 3.97
CA GLU A 79 -8.35 0.84 5.25
C GLU A 79 -7.53 -0.09 6.16
N ASP A 80 -6.95 -1.17 5.61
CA ASP A 80 -6.04 -2.05 6.34
C ASP A 80 -4.84 -1.29 6.88
N ALA A 81 -4.19 -0.49 6.02
CA ALA A 81 -3.06 0.34 6.41
C ALA A 81 -3.42 1.33 7.52
N ALA A 82 -4.57 2.01 7.40
CA ALA A 82 -5.07 2.92 8.43
C ALA A 82 -5.25 2.21 9.77
N ALA A 83 -5.86 1.01 9.75
CA ALA A 83 -6.10 0.21 10.95
C ALA A 83 -4.80 -0.25 11.62
N VAL A 84 -3.84 -0.76 10.83
CA VAL A 84 -2.53 -1.19 11.36
C VAL A 84 -1.77 0.01 11.95
N ILE A 85 -1.71 1.14 11.25
CA ILE A 85 -1.05 2.35 11.72
C ILE A 85 -1.69 2.85 13.01
N ALA A 86 -3.02 2.92 13.07
CA ALA A 86 -3.74 3.39 14.26
C ALA A 86 -3.51 2.47 15.47
N ALA A 87 -3.47 1.15 15.26
CA ALA A 87 -3.28 0.19 16.35
C ALA A 87 -1.83 0.08 16.82
N GLN A 88 -0.84 0.29 15.93
CA GLN A 88 0.56 0.00 16.21
C GLN A 88 1.40 1.25 16.46
N THR A 89 0.88 2.46 16.22
CA THR A 89 1.65 3.69 16.36
C THR A 89 0.93 4.73 17.20
N ASN A 90 1.70 5.48 17.97
CA ASN A 90 1.26 6.67 18.68
C ASN A 90 2.20 7.82 18.32
N GLY A 91 1.66 9.04 18.16
CA GLY A 91 2.46 10.24 17.86
C GLY A 91 2.77 10.42 16.38
N ASP A 92 3.92 11.01 16.11
CA ASP A 92 4.34 11.46 14.77
C ASP A 92 4.69 10.31 13.83
N LEU A 93 4.46 10.51 12.52
CA LEU A 93 4.65 9.52 11.48
C LEU A 93 5.47 10.07 10.31
N ILE A 94 6.26 9.19 9.70
CA ILE A 94 6.81 9.37 8.36
C ILE A 94 6.34 8.16 7.53
N LEU A 95 5.65 8.40 6.43
CA LEU A 95 5.23 7.33 5.52
C LEU A 95 6.22 7.20 4.37
N ILE A 96 6.64 5.96 4.11
CA ILE A 96 7.46 5.60 2.95
C ILE A 96 6.66 4.61 2.12
N GLY A 97 6.13 5.06 0.98
CA GLY A 97 5.31 4.26 0.09
C GLY A 97 6.00 3.91 -1.22
N SER A 98 5.99 2.63 -1.60
CA SER A 98 6.54 2.16 -2.87
C SER A 98 5.42 1.74 -3.82
N SER A 99 5.41 2.26 -5.06
CA SER A 99 4.40 1.92 -6.09
C SER A 99 2.97 2.15 -5.56
N MET A 100 2.11 1.12 -5.48
CA MET A 100 0.79 1.18 -4.86
C MET A 100 0.84 1.73 -3.42
N GLY A 101 1.86 1.36 -2.63
CA GLY A 101 2.04 1.91 -1.28
C GLY A 101 2.26 3.43 -1.28
N GLY A 102 2.81 3.99 -2.36
CA GLY A 102 2.87 5.43 -2.58
C GLY A 102 1.47 6.05 -2.77
N TRP A 103 0.61 5.41 -3.54
CA TRP A 103 -0.80 5.83 -3.66
C TRP A 103 -1.51 5.78 -2.30
N ILE A 104 -1.40 4.65 -1.59
CA ILE A 104 -2.00 4.51 -0.26
C ILE A 104 -1.46 5.57 0.71
N SER A 105 -0.15 5.87 0.66
CA SER A 105 0.46 6.92 1.49
C SER A 105 -0.11 8.30 1.20
N LEU A 106 -0.36 8.64 -0.07
CA LEU A 106 -1.00 9.89 -0.48
C LEU A 106 -2.46 9.94 0.01
N ASN A 107 -3.19 8.83 -0.12
CA ASN A 107 -4.57 8.72 0.34
C ASN A 107 -4.68 8.95 1.86
N LEU A 108 -3.89 8.21 2.66
CA LEU A 108 -3.89 8.32 4.11
C LEU A 108 -3.36 9.66 4.61
N GLY A 109 -2.37 10.22 3.91
CA GLY A 109 -1.72 11.47 4.31
C GLY A 109 -2.67 12.66 4.38
N ARG A 110 -3.75 12.66 3.59
CA ARG A 110 -4.78 13.72 3.61
C ARG A 110 -5.46 13.87 4.98
N ASP A 111 -5.62 12.77 5.70
CA ASP A 111 -6.40 12.72 6.94
C ASP A 111 -5.53 12.64 8.20
N MET A 112 -4.20 12.56 8.06
CA MET A 112 -3.29 12.41 9.21
C MET A 112 -2.98 13.72 9.96
N GLY A 113 -3.24 14.87 9.35
CA GLY A 113 -3.01 16.17 9.96
C GLY A 113 -1.60 16.34 10.52
N ASP A 114 -1.49 16.91 11.70
CA ASP A 114 -0.21 17.21 12.36
C ASP A 114 0.62 15.97 12.75
N ARG A 115 0.03 14.78 12.71
CA ARG A 115 0.79 13.53 12.94
C ARG A 115 1.75 13.21 11.81
N LEU A 116 1.45 13.64 10.58
CA LEU A 116 2.29 13.39 9.41
C LEU A 116 3.46 14.38 9.37
N ARG A 117 4.68 13.89 9.51
CA ARG A 117 5.91 14.69 9.48
C ARG A 117 6.68 14.59 8.17
N GLY A 118 6.32 13.66 7.32
CA GLY A 118 6.93 13.52 5.99
C GLY A 118 6.35 12.38 5.18
N LEU A 119 6.42 12.54 3.86
CA LEU A 119 6.08 11.53 2.86
C LEU A 119 7.31 11.26 1.99
N ILE A 120 7.64 9.98 1.80
CA ILE A 120 8.66 9.54 0.84
C ILE A 120 7.98 8.58 -0.13
N LEU A 121 7.95 8.93 -1.41
CA LEU A 121 7.27 8.21 -2.47
C LEU A 121 8.30 7.61 -3.42
N ILE A 122 8.38 6.28 -3.47
CA ILE A 122 9.34 5.55 -4.30
C ILE A 122 8.59 4.96 -5.50
N ALA A 123 8.82 5.50 -6.70
CA ALA A 123 8.13 5.10 -7.92
C ALA A 123 6.61 4.96 -7.70
N ALA A 124 6.01 5.95 -7.04
CA ALA A 124 4.60 5.90 -6.67
C ALA A 124 3.71 5.81 -7.92
N ALA A 125 2.67 4.99 -7.82
CA ALA A 125 1.72 4.75 -8.90
C ALA A 125 0.29 5.12 -8.44
N PRO A 126 -0.02 6.42 -8.20
CA PRO A 126 -1.34 6.82 -7.80
C PRO A 126 -2.36 6.56 -8.92
N ASP A 127 -3.57 6.16 -8.52
CA ASP A 127 -4.73 5.92 -9.39
C ASP A 127 -4.48 4.95 -10.57
N PHE A 128 -3.43 4.10 -10.47
CA PHE A 128 -2.95 3.24 -11.56
C PHE A 128 -4.00 2.25 -12.09
N THR A 129 -4.98 1.88 -11.27
CA THR A 129 -6.03 0.95 -11.68
C THR A 129 -6.89 1.50 -12.82
N GLU A 130 -7.13 2.80 -12.86
CA GLU A 130 -7.86 3.49 -13.92
C GLU A 130 -6.91 4.05 -14.97
N ASP A 131 -5.95 4.88 -14.55
CA ASP A 131 -5.18 5.74 -15.45
C ASP A 131 -4.12 4.98 -16.26
N SER A 132 -3.75 3.78 -15.83
CA SER A 132 -2.74 2.98 -16.53
C SER A 132 -3.22 1.55 -16.79
N MET A 133 -3.69 0.81 -15.79
CA MET A 133 -4.05 -0.59 -15.93
C MET A 133 -5.27 -0.78 -16.85
N LEU A 134 -6.41 -0.19 -16.51
CA LEU A 134 -7.64 -0.28 -17.31
C LEU A 134 -7.44 0.32 -18.71
N ALA A 135 -6.69 1.42 -18.81
CA ALA A 135 -6.38 2.07 -20.07
C ALA A 135 -5.55 1.18 -21.02
N SER A 136 -4.73 0.27 -20.48
CA SER A 136 -3.89 -0.64 -21.24
C SER A 136 -4.58 -1.95 -21.65
N PHE A 137 -5.79 -2.24 -21.15
CA PHE A 137 -6.47 -3.50 -21.43
C PHE A 137 -6.83 -3.65 -22.88
N THR A 138 -6.57 -4.84 -23.42
CA THR A 138 -7.07 -5.30 -24.72
C THR A 138 -8.58 -5.49 -24.66
N GLU A 139 -9.24 -5.51 -25.81
CA GLU A 139 -10.68 -5.79 -25.89
C GLU A 139 -11.04 -7.17 -25.29
N THR A 140 -10.16 -8.17 -25.46
CA THR A 140 -10.33 -9.49 -24.83
C THR A 140 -10.35 -9.39 -23.30
N GLN A 141 -9.41 -8.66 -22.71
CA GLN A 141 -9.35 -8.47 -21.25
C GLN A 141 -10.56 -7.71 -20.71
N LYS A 142 -11.05 -6.71 -21.45
CA LYS A 142 -12.28 -5.99 -21.10
C LYS A 142 -13.50 -6.91 -21.14
N GLN A 143 -13.57 -7.79 -22.13
CA GLN A 143 -14.63 -8.77 -22.24
C GLN A 143 -14.56 -9.80 -21.10
N GLU A 144 -13.38 -10.32 -20.77
CA GLU A 144 -13.18 -11.23 -19.63
C GLU A 144 -13.64 -10.62 -18.30
N ILE A 145 -13.31 -9.35 -18.06
CA ILE A 145 -13.79 -8.61 -16.86
C ILE A 145 -15.32 -8.52 -16.86
N ALA A 146 -15.93 -8.21 -18.01
CA ALA A 146 -17.38 -8.06 -18.11
C ALA A 146 -18.13 -9.39 -17.92
N GLU A 147 -17.59 -10.50 -18.46
CA GLU A 147 -18.24 -11.82 -18.45
C GLU A 147 -17.91 -12.63 -17.21
N ASN A 148 -16.65 -12.61 -16.75
CA ASN A 148 -16.12 -13.47 -15.70
C ASN A 148 -15.79 -12.73 -14.40
N GLY A 149 -15.79 -11.39 -14.43
CA GLY A 149 -15.41 -10.54 -13.28
C GLY A 149 -13.90 -10.48 -13.01
N VAL A 150 -13.07 -11.18 -13.80
CA VAL A 150 -11.62 -11.23 -13.65
C VAL A 150 -10.93 -11.42 -14.99
N THR A 151 -9.76 -10.77 -15.15
CA THR A 151 -8.80 -11.04 -16.23
C THR A 151 -7.40 -11.20 -15.64
N TYR A 152 -6.43 -11.55 -16.48
CA TYR A 152 -5.05 -11.77 -16.07
C TYR A 152 -4.10 -10.88 -16.88
N ILE A 153 -3.14 -10.27 -16.18
CA ILE A 153 -2.07 -9.51 -16.83
C ILE A 153 -0.73 -10.23 -16.64
N PRO A 154 0.18 -10.18 -17.63
CA PRO A 154 1.51 -10.78 -17.49
C PRO A 154 2.25 -10.21 -16.26
N SER A 155 3.06 -11.04 -15.63
CA SER A 155 3.94 -10.68 -14.53
C SER A 155 5.38 -11.01 -14.91
N ASP A 156 6.31 -10.11 -14.58
CA ASP A 156 7.76 -10.37 -14.72
C ASP A 156 8.30 -11.27 -13.59
N TYR A 157 7.47 -11.60 -12.58
CA TYR A 157 7.89 -12.29 -11.36
C TYR A 157 7.29 -13.69 -11.17
N GLY A 158 6.56 -14.21 -12.15
CA GLY A 158 5.97 -15.55 -12.07
C GLY A 158 4.58 -15.64 -12.71
N ASP A 159 3.60 -16.17 -11.97
CA ASP A 159 2.23 -16.34 -12.48
C ASP A 159 1.59 -14.99 -12.83
N PRO A 160 0.70 -14.95 -13.85
CA PRO A 160 -0.04 -13.74 -14.21
C PRO A 160 -0.84 -13.19 -13.04
N TYR A 161 -0.90 -11.86 -12.91
CA TYR A 161 -1.69 -11.20 -11.87
C TYR A 161 -3.18 -11.22 -12.19
N PRO A 162 -4.02 -11.74 -11.28
CA PRO A 162 -5.46 -11.68 -11.43
C PRO A 162 -5.96 -10.25 -11.15
N ILE A 163 -6.69 -9.68 -12.08
CA ILE A 163 -7.29 -8.35 -11.95
C ILE A 163 -8.80 -8.51 -11.93
N SER A 164 -9.41 -8.25 -10.78
CA SER A 164 -10.85 -8.35 -10.62
C SER A 164 -11.58 -7.05 -10.97
N ASN A 165 -12.84 -7.16 -11.36
CA ASN A 165 -13.70 -6.00 -11.53
C ASN A 165 -13.85 -5.21 -10.20
N HIS A 166 -13.84 -5.90 -9.05
CA HIS A 166 -13.86 -5.26 -7.73
C HIS A 166 -12.63 -4.38 -7.52
N LEU A 167 -11.42 -4.90 -7.82
CA LEU A 167 -10.19 -4.10 -7.77
C LEU A 167 -10.32 -2.81 -8.58
N LEU A 168 -10.83 -2.89 -9.81
CA LEU A 168 -10.94 -1.72 -10.70
C LEU A 168 -11.99 -0.72 -10.23
N THR A 169 -13.15 -1.19 -9.80
CA THR A 169 -14.29 -0.32 -9.50
C THR A 169 -14.22 0.28 -8.10
N ASP A 170 -13.90 -0.52 -7.08
CA ASP A 170 -13.88 -0.06 -5.69
C ASP A 170 -12.64 0.78 -5.37
N SER A 171 -11.50 0.55 -6.06
CA SER A 171 -10.29 1.38 -5.89
C SER A 171 -10.53 2.86 -6.19
N ARG A 172 -11.56 3.21 -6.94
CA ARG A 172 -11.95 4.60 -7.20
C ARG A 172 -12.24 5.39 -5.93
N ARG A 173 -12.66 4.75 -4.85
CA ARG A 173 -12.84 5.38 -3.53
C ARG A 173 -11.53 5.94 -2.95
N ALA A 174 -10.40 5.39 -3.37
CA ALA A 174 -9.08 5.79 -2.91
C ALA A 174 -8.37 6.79 -3.84
N PHE A 175 -9.00 7.24 -4.93
CA PHE A 175 -8.37 8.16 -5.90
C PHE A 175 -7.85 9.43 -5.24
N VAL A 176 -6.67 9.86 -5.71
CA VAL A 176 -5.94 11.00 -5.14
C VAL A 176 -5.51 12.03 -6.18
N MET A 177 -5.47 11.66 -7.47
CA MET A 177 -4.98 12.55 -8.54
C MET A 177 -6.12 13.34 -9.23
N ARG A 178 -7.31 13.35 -8.65
CA ARG A 178 -8.47 14.07 -9.22
C ARG A 178 -8.54 15.53 -8.77
N GLU A 179 -7.82 15.87 -7.70
CA GLU A 179 -7.72 17.21 -7.12
C GLU A 179 -6.29 17.47 -6.65
N PRO A 180 -5.88 18.74 -6.49
CA PRO A 180 -4.59 19.06 -5.87
C PRO A 180 -4.47 18.47 -4.47
N LEU A 181 -3.29 17.95 -4.15
CA LEU A 181 -2.97 17.42 -2.83
C LEU A 181 -2.13 18.42 -2.05
N GLU A 182 -2.54 18.70 -0.83
CA GLU A 182 -1.79 19.56 0.10
C GLU A 182 -1.46 18.76 1.37
N PHE A 183 -0.20 18.75 1.74
CA PHE A 183 0.29 18.12 2.96
C PHE A 183 1.03 19.16 3.80
N GLY A 184 0.75 19.21 5.08
CA GLY A 184 1.45 20.09 6.04
C GLY A 184 2.90 19.65 6.35
N CYS A 185 3.52 18.84 5.51
CA CYS A 185 4.83 18.26 5.72
C CYS A 185 5.65 18.16 4.42
N PRO A 186 6.98 17.98 4.49
CA PRO A 186 7.81 17.69 3.32
C PRO A 186 7.39 16.43 2.58
N VAL A 187 7.37 16.49 1.23
CA VAL A 187 7.13 15.37 0.33
C VAL A 187 8.36 15.16 -0.55
N HIS A 188 8.94 13.96 -0.50
CA HIS A 188 10.06 13.55 -1.33
C HIS A 188 9.63 12.48 -2.32
N MET A 189 9.88 12.69 -3.61
CA MET A 189 9.59 11.73 -4.67
C MET A 189 10.91 11.19 -5.25
N ILE A 190 11.00 9.87 -5.35
CA ILE A 190 12.12 9.14 -5.92
C ILE A 190 11.61 8.32 -7.09
N GLN A 191 12.13 8.59 -8.29
CA GLN A 191 11.78 7.89 -9.52
C GLN A 191 13.04 7.39 -10.20
N GLY A 192 13.02 6.10 -10.59
CA GLY A 192 14.06 5.54 -11.46
C GLY A 192 13.97 6.08 -12.89
N THR A 193 15.08 6.16 -13.58
CA THR A 193 15.20 6.53 -15.01
C THR A 193 15.26 5.28 -15.89
#